data_1d1979ccbfc5ff930674469986a6a39e
#
_entry.id   1d1979ccbfc5ff930674469986a6a39e
#
_cell.length_a   1.000
_cell.length_b   1.000
_cell.length_c   1.000
_cell.angle_alpha   90.00
_cell.angle_beta   90.00
_cell.angle_gamma   90.00
#
_symmetry.space_group_name_H-M   'P 1'
#
loop_
_entity.id
_entity.type
_entity.pdbx_description
1 polymer ?
#
loop_
_entity_poly.entity_id
_entity_poly.type
_entity_poly.pdbx_seq_one_letter_code
_entity_poly.pdbx_strand_id
1 'polypeptide(L)'
;MPAAVPAVLAHAGLLGTFISTEHAGRGWDAVSFGWLCAELGQCSLSLLSIVTVHSMVMEAIRLSGTEQQRAEWLPVLAQGKKMGAFALTEPDFGSDATGIQTSLVECAEGYRVSGRKKWISYAARADVLLVFGKLEDGSAVACLLPTDAPGLRITPMKGLLGFRAAMLAEIEMNDCVIPAANLIGRKGAGINYVAAGALDLGRLAIAFGSLGAMEACVTDSVTYARQRKQFGQSLSKHQLIQQMLADMITSYKAAERLCVYAAELRTVGDPMAAVETATAKYFASTHAVTVANHAVQIHGAAGCSAAESRTERFYRDLKITELIEGSNQMQQIMIAQNGMGEFVQSALRRKRLLTDNS
;
A
#
# COMPACT_ATOMS: atom_id res chain seq x y z
N MET A 1 -9.03 -8.38 -13.70
CA MET A 1 -7.80 -7.93 -14.39
C MET A 1 -7.44 -8.92 -15.49
N PRO A 2 -7.05 -8.48 -16.68
CA PRO A 2 -6.56 -9.38 -17.72
C PRO A 2 -5.34 -10.17 -17.24
N ALA A 3 -5.25 -11.46 -17.58
CA ALA A 3 -4.16 -12.34 -17.13
C ALA A 3 -2.76 -11.89 -17.58
N ALA A 4 -2.68 -11.14 -18.68
CA ALA A 4 -1.42 -10.63 -19.22
C ALA A 4 -0.80 -9.45 -18.46
N VAL A 5 -1.55 -8.76 -17.59
CA VAL A 5 -1.06 -7.51 -16.95
C VAL A 5 0.19 -7.72 -16.11
N PRO A 6 0.32 -8.75 -15.24
CA PRO A 6 1.56 -8.97 -14.50
C PRO A 6 2.76 -9.23 -15.41
N ALA A 7 2.57 -9.95 -16.52
CA ALA A 7 3.62 -10.20 -17.50
C ALA A 7 4.07 -8.92 -18.22
N VAL A 8 3.14 -7.99 -18.53
CA VAL A 8 3.46 -6.68 -19.08
C VAL A 8 4.28 -5.85 -18.11
N LEU A 9 3.90 -5.82 -16.80
CA LEU A 9 4.66 -5.13 -15.76
C LEU A 9 6.06 -5.72 -15.58
N ALA A 10 6.17 -7.05 -15.60
CA ALA A 10 7.43 -7.76 -15.52
C ALA A 10 8.34 -7.42 -16.71
N HIS A 11 7.82 -7.50 -17.94
CA HIS A 11 8.55 -7.15 -19.16
C HIS A 11 9.04 -5.70 -19.15
N ALA A 12 8.21 -4.78 -18.66
CA ALA A 12 8.58 -3.38 -18.47
C ALA A 12 9.55 -3.15 -17.29
N GLY A 13 9.86 -4.17 -16.48
CA GLY A 13 10.73 -4.09 -15.31
C GLY A 13 10.14 -3.25 -14.17
N LEU A 14 8.81 -3.19 -14.06
CA LEU A 14 8.11 -2.34 -13.07
C LEU A 14 7.83 -3.07 -11.74
N LEU A 15 8.11 -4.36 -11.63
CA LEU A 15 7.88 -5.13 -10.41
C LEU A 15 9.02 -5.01 -9.40
N GLY A 16 10.29 -4.93 -9.86
CA GLY A 16 11.47 -4.89 -9.00
C GLY A 16 12.17 -3.53 -8.99
N THR A 17 11.46 -2.41 -9.11
CA THR A 17 12.07 -1.08 -9.32
C THR A 17 12.98 -0.63 -8.19
N PHE A 18 12.62 -0.87 -6.92
CA PHE A 18 13.41 -0.47 -5.74
C PHE A 18 14.43 -1.54 -5.28
N ILE A 19 14.37 -2.74 -5.85
CA ILE A 19 15.36 -3.80 -5.58
C ILE A 19 16.66 -3.47 -6.29
N SER A 20 17.81 -3.76 -5.65
CA SER A 20 19.13 -3.51 -6.21
C SER A 20 19.36 -4.28 -7.52
N THR A 21 20.27 -3.77 -8.35
CA THR A 21 20.65 -4.42 -9.61
C THR A 21 21.35 -5.77 -9.39
N GLU A 22 21.98 -5.99 -8.24
CA GLU A 22 22.53 -7.29 -7.83
C GLU A 22 21.46 -8.39 -7.77
N HIS A 23 20.23 -8.02 -7.44
CA HIS A 23 19.09 -8.91 -7.37
C HIS A 23 18.12 -8.72 -8.55
N ALA A 24 18.66 -8.31 -9.70
CA ALA A 24 17.92 -8.12 -10.95
C ALA A 24 16.79 -7.06 -10.88
N GLY A 25 16.84 -6.15 -9.92
CA GLY A 25 15.99 -4.98 -9.84
C GLY A 25 16.57 -3.78 -10.61
N ARG A 26 15.97 -2.59 -10.42
CA ARG A 26 16.42 -1.35 -11.06
C ARG A 26 17.19 -0.40 -10.13
N GLY A 27 17.17 -0.63 -8.82
CA GLY A 27 17.84 0.20 -7.82
C GLY A 27 17.27 1.61 -7.70
N TRP A 28 15.98 1.81 -8.00
CA TRP A 28 15.35 3.11 -7.85
C TRP A 28 15.23 3.51 -6.39
N ASP A 29 15.33 4.80 -6.13
CA ASP A 29 15.09 5.39 -4.82
C ASP A 29 13.58 5.44 -4.47
N ALA A 30 13.28 5.87 -3.25
CA ALA A 30 11.90 5.92 -2.77
C ALA A 30 11.06 6.97 -3.49
N VAL A 31 11.67 8.06 -3.98
CA VAL A 31 10.97 9.11 -4.75
C VAL A 31 10.53 8.55 -6.09
N SER A 32 11.44 7.89 -6.82
CA SER A 32 11.16 7.27 -8.12
C SER A 32 10.12 6.14 -8.00
N PHE A 33 10.21 5.31 -6.96
CA PHE A 33 9.20 4.29 -6.64
C PHE A 33 7.85 4.92 -6.33
N GLY A 34 7.83 6.02 -5.56
CA GLY A 34 6.62 6.78 -5.27
C GLY A 34 5.92 7.27 -6.53
N TRP A 35 6.64 7.90 -7.43
CA TRP A 35 6.08 8.39 -8.70
C TRP A 35 5.55 7.25 -9.59
N LEU A 36 6.21 6.09 -9.64
CA LEU A 36 5.63 4.90 -10.28
C LEU A 36 4.28 4.54 -9.64
N CYS A 37 4.19 4.56 -8.31
CA CYS A 37 2.93 4.27 -7.62
C CYS A 37 1.84 5.31 -7.95
N ALA A 38 2.20 6.59 -8.14
CA ALA A 38 1.27 7.63 -8.58
C ALA A 38 0.74 7.35 -9.99
N GLU A 39 1.60 7.02 -10.94
CA GLU A 39 1.20 6.64 -12.31
C GLU A 39 0.28 5.42 -12.34
N LEU A 40 0.59 4.39 -11.54
CA LEU A 40 -0.27 3.23 -11.40
C LEU A 40 -1.63 3.59 -10.77
N GLY A 41 -1.64 4.46 -9.76
CA GLY A 41 -2.85 4.97 -9.11
C GLY A 41 -3.73 5.77 -10.06
N GLN A 42 -3.13 6.60 -10.90
CA GLN A 42 -3.82 7.35 -11.95
C GLN A 42 -4.51 6.43 -12.97
N CYS A 43 -3.88 5.30 -13.28
CA CYS A 43 -4.45 4.30 -14.17
C CYS A 43 -5.50 3.43 -13.46
N SER A 44 -5.13 2.81 -12.34
CA SER A 44 -5.97 1.88 -11.59
C SER A 44 -5.40 1.55 -10.21
N LEU A 45 -6.15 1.86 -9.15
CA LEU A 45 -5.78 1.49 -7.79
C LEU A 45 -5.75 -0.04 -7.56
N SER A 46 -6.51 -0.81 -8.33
CA SER A 46 -6.39 -2.28 -8.32
C SER A 46 -5.04 -2.75 -8.85
N LEU A 47 -4.49 -2.09 -9.89
CA LEU A 47 -3.17 -2.40 -10.44
C LEU A 47 -2.07 -2.01 -9.45
N LEU A 48 -2.18 -0.81 -8.88
CA LEU A 48 -1.30 -0.35 -7.80
C LEU A 48 -1.26 -1.38 -6.66
N SER A 49 -2.41 -1.86 -6.19
CA SER A 49 -2.50 -2.82 -5.08
C SER A 49 -1.69 -4.10 -5.33
N ILE A 50 -1.69 -4.60 -6.56
CA ILE A 50 -0.91 -5.79 -6.93
C ILE A 50 0.59 -5.50 -6.83
N VAL A 51 1.03 -4.38 -7.40
CA VAL A 51 2.45 -3.97 -7.34
C VAL A 51 2.85 -3.70 -5.89
N THR A 52 1.99 -3.06 -5.10
CA THR A 52 2.24 -2.77 -3.68
C THR A 52 2.48 -4.05 -2.87
N VAL A 53 1.55 -5.01 -2.89
CA VAL A 53 1.71 -6.23 -2.07
C VAL A 53 2.87 -7.10 -2.53
N HIS A 54 3.14 -7.15 -3.83
CA HIS A 54 4.31 -7.81 -4.38
C HIS A 54 5.61 -7.14 -3.90
N SER A 55 5.66 -5.80 -3.93
CA SER A 55 6.78 -5.01 -3.41
C SER A 55 6.98 -5.22 -1.90
N MET A 56 5.90 -5.32 -1.13
CA MET A 56 5.97 -5.59 0.32
C MET A 56 6.60 -6.95 0.64
N VAL A 57 6.32 -7.99 -0.17
CA VAL A 57 6.98 -9.29 -0.02
C VAL A 57 8.48 -9.17 -0.28
N MET A 58 8.88 -8.49 -1.35
CA MET A 58 10.30 -8.26 -1.64
C MET A 58 10.98 -7.41 -0.55
N GLU A 59 10.31 -6.38 -0.03
CA GLU A 59 10.83 -5.53 1.04
C GLU A 59 11.06 -6.33 2.34
N ALA A 60 10.13 -7.21 2.70
CA ALA A 60 10.28 -8.10 3.85
C ALA A 60 11.52 -9.00 3.71
N ILE A 61 11.72 -9.60 2.53
CA ILE A 61 12.89 -10.43 2.24
C ILE A 61 14.18 -9.60 2.23
N ARG A 62 14.15 -8.41 1.61
CA ARG A 62 15.30 -7.49 1.54
C ARG A 62 15.77 -7.07 2.93
N LEU A 63 14.85 -6.70 3.82
CA LEU A 63 15.16 -6.18 5.16
C LEU A 63 15.48 -7.30 6.16
N SER A 64 14.78 -8.42 6.10
CA SER A 64 14.78 -9.43 7.16
C SER A 64 15.23 -10.82 6.72
N GLY A 65 15.35 -11.06 5.42
CA GLY A 65 15.81 -12.35 4.88
C GLY A 65 17.30 -12.56 5.08
N THR A 66 17.73 -13.83 5.12
CA THR A 66 19.13 -14.22 5.05
C THR A 66 19.72 -13.87 3.68
N GLU A 67 21.04 -13.88 3.55
CA GLU A 67 21.71 -13.67 2.26
C GLU A 67 21.26 -14.71 1.22
N GLN A 68 21.14 -15.97 1.64
CA GLN A 68 20.64 -17.05 0.78
C GLN A 68 19.20 -16.79 0.32
N GLN A 69 18.31 -16.36 1.22
CA GLN A 69 16.91 -16.03 0.87
C GLN A 69 16.83 -14.82 -0.07
N ARG A 70 17.65 -13.79 0.14
CA ARG A 70 17.74 -12.66 -0.79
C ARG A 70 18.20 -13.09 -2.17
N ALA A 71 19.26 -13.89 -2.25
CA ALA A 71 19.80 -14.39 -3.51
C ALA A 71 18.81 -15.31 -4.27
N GLU A 72 18.03 -16.11 -3.55
CA GLU A 72 17.07 -17.03 -4.13
C GLU A 72 15.78 -16.31 -4.59
N TRP A 73 15.21 -15.46 -3.75
CA TRP A 73 13.85 -14.94 -3.96
C TRP A 73 13.81 -13.59 -4.66
N LEU A 74 14.70 -12.65 -4.35
CA LEU A 74 14.60 -11.30 -4.90
C LEU A 74 14.71 -11.27 -6.44
N PRO A 75 15.63 -12.01 -7.09
CA PRO A 75 15.72 -11.98 -8.56
C PRO A 75 14.47 -12.52 -9.26
N VAL A 76 13.88 -13.59 -8.75
CA VAL A 76 12.70 -14.21 -9.38
C VAL A 76 11.44 -13.38 -9.17
N LEU A 77 11.33 -12.67 -8.03
CA LEU A 77 10.25 -11.73 -7.75
C LEU A 77 10.44 -10.45 -8.57
N ALA A 78 11.62 -9.83 -8.54
CA ALA A 78 11.90 -8.59 -9.26
C ALA A 78 11.67 -8.71 -10.77
N GLN A 79 11.96 -9.88 -11.35
CA GLN A 79 11.69 -10.18 -12.75
C GLN A 79 10.25 -10.62 -13.02
N GLY A 80 9.40 -10.77 -11.99
CA GLY A 80 8.03 -11.24 -12.13
C GLY A 80 7.91 -12.70 -12.60
N LYS A 81 8.96 -13.51 -12.44
CA LYS A 81 8.91 -14.97 -12.69
C LYS A 81 8.07 -15.67 -11.65
N LYS A 82 8.02 -15.11 -10.45
CA LYS A 82 7.09 -15.45 -9.37
C LYS A 82 6.46 -14.17 -8.82
N MET A 83 5.22 -14.29 -8.39
CA MET A 83 4.46 -13.19 -7.80
C MET A 83 4.14 -13.49 -6.34
N GLY A 84 4.38 -12.52 -5.46
CA GLY A 84 4.11 -12.62 -4.04
C GLY A 84 2.84 -11.90 -3.61
N ALA A 85 2.18 -12.42 -2.55
CA ALA A 85 1.09 -11.76 -1.86
C ALA A 85 1.37 -11.68 -0.34
N PHE A 86 0.95 -10.58 0.28
CA PHE A 86 1.21 -10.27 1.70
C PHE A 86 0.01 -10.72 2.56
N ALA A 87 0.16 -11.81 3.32
CA ALA A 87 -0.91 -12.50 4.03
C ALA A 87 -0.82 -12.27 5.55
N LEU A 88 -1.16 -11.05 6.01
CA LEU A 88 -1.16 -10.69 7.44
C LEU A 88 -2.55 -10.81 8.06
N THR A 89 -3.54 -10.11 7.48
CA THR A 89 -4.89 -9.92 8.02
C THR A 89 -5.66 -11.23 8.16
N GLU A 90 -6.33 -11.41 9.30
CA GLU A 90 -7.21 -12.53 9.60
C GLU A 90 -8.69 -12.08 9.68
N PRO A 91 -9.67 -13.01 9.65
CA PRO A 91 -11.08 -12.63 9.76
C PRO A 91 -11.38 -11.74 10.97
N ASP A 92 -10.75 -12.00 12.13
CA ASP A 92 -11.02 -11.34 13.40
C ASP A 92 -9.92 -10.32 13.79
N PHE A 93 -8.78 -10.29 13.09
CA PHE A 93 -7.61 -9.45 13.40
C PHE A 93 -7.13 -8.67 12.18
N GLY A 94 -7.42 -7.37 12.17
CA GLY A 94 -6.95 -6.41 11.14
C GLY A 94 -5.96 -5.41 11.76
N SER A 95 -6.47 -4.34 12.37
CA SER A 95 -5.64 -3.31 13.01
C SER A 95 -4.85 -3.84 14.21
N ASP A 96 -5.41 -4.81 14.96
CA ASP A 96 -4.67 -5.55 15.99
C ASP A 96 -3.91 -6.73 15.35
N ALA A 97 -2.81 -6.42 14.66
CA ALA A 97 -1.96 -7.44 14.05
C ALA A 97 -1.24 -8.33 15.07
N THR A 98 -1.18 -7.92 16.35
CA THR A 98 -0.58 -8.72 17.40
C THR A 98 -1.49 -9.85 17.90
N GLY A 99 -2.79 -9.74 17.62
CA GLY A 99 -3.81 -10.72 17.99
C GLY A 99 -3.93 -11.92 17.03
N ILE A 100 -3.20 -11.95 15.90
CA ILE A 100 -3.31 -13.03 14.89
C ILE A 100 -3.19 -14.42 15.52
N GLN A 101 -3.93 -15.38 14.96
CA GLN A 101 -4.08 -16.73 15.49
C GLN A 101 -3.50 -17.83 14.57
N THR A 102 -3.07 -17.50 13.36
CA THR A 102 -2.36 -18.45 12.49
C THR A 102 -1.17 -19.03 13.26
N SER A 103 -1.10 -20.37 13.35
CA SER A 103 -0.08 -21.10 14.11
C SER A 103 0.97 -21.73 13.19
N LEU A 104 2.21 -21.77 13.67
CA LEU A 104 3.31 -22.53 13.11
C LEU A 104 3.82 -23.51 14.18
N VAL A 105 3.66 -24.80 13.96
CA VAL A 105 4.09 -25.86 14.86
C VAL A 105 5.31 -26.57 14.27
N GLU A 106 6.37 -26.74 15.04
CA GLU A 106 7.58 -27.45 14.57
C GLU A 106 7.29 -28.91 14.23
N CYS A 107 7.86 -29.41 13.16
CA CYS A 107 7.79 -30.80 12.73
C CYS A 107 9.11 -31.26 12.12
N ALA A 108 9.22 -32.53 11.75
CA ALA A 108 10.47 -33.09 11.23
C ALA A 108 10.95 -32.41 9.93
N GLU A 109 10.01 -31.93 9.10
CA GLU A 109 10.29 -31.28 7.82
C GLU A 109 10.46 -29.75 7.94
N GLY A 110 10.22 -29.17 9.12
CA GLY A 110 10.29 -27.74 9.38
C GLY A 110 9.11 -27.23 10.22
N TYR A 111 8.09 -26.66 9.59
CA TYR A 111 6.90 -26.13 10.29
C TYR A 111 5.60 -26.52 9.59
N ARG A 112 4.57 -26.85 10.37
CA ARG A 112 3.18 -26.94 9.93
C ARG A 112 2.48 -25.61 10.18
N VAL A 113 1.89 -25.05 9.12
CA VAL A 113 1.18 -23.76 9.15
C VAL A 113 -0.31 -24.04 9.08
N SER A 114 -1.06 -23.58 10.10
CA SER A 114 -2.52 -23.72 10.16
C SER A 114 -3.16 -22.39 10.55
N GLY A 115 -4.26 -22.03 9.87
CA GLY A 115 -4.99 -20.79 10.14
C GLY A 115 -5.75 -20.26 8.94
N ARG A 116 -6.25 -19.03 9.07
CA ARG A 116 -7.06 -18.38 8.03
C ARG A 116 -6.58 -16.94 7.82
N LYS A 117 -6.47 -16.54 6.54
CA LYS A 117 -6.20 -15.14 6.16
C LYS A 117 -7.33 -14.61 5.30
N LYS A 118 -7.60 -13.31 5.39
CA LYS A 118 -8.70 -12.67 4.68
C LYS A 118 -8.28 -11.33 4.11
N TRP A 119 -8.94 -10.89 3.04
CA TRP A 119 -8.66 -9.64 2.34
C TRP A 119 -7.27 -9.58 1.70
N ILE A 120 -6.73 -10.72 1.28
CA ILE A 120 -5.36 -10.79 0.78
C ILE A 120 -5.34 -10.46 -0.71
N SER A 121 -4.83 -9.28 -1.02
CA SER A 121 -4.68 -8.80 -2.40
C SER A 121 -3.78 -9.72 -3.20
N TYR A 122 -4.18 -9.99 -4.44
CA TYR A 122 -3.50 -10.82 -5.42
C TYR A 122 -3.36 -12.31 -5.05
N ALA A 123 -3.79 -12.75 -3.87
CA ALA A 123 -3.62 -14.14 -3.43
C ALA A 123 -4.24 -15.16 -4.39
N ALA A 124 -5.30 -14.79 -5.13
CA ALA A 124 -5.92 -15.70 -6.12
C ALA A 124 -5.01 -16.03 -7.32
N ARG A 125 -3.85 -15.42 -7.46
CA ARG A 125 -2.91 -15.58 -8.58
C ARG A 125 -1.44 -15.52 -8.16
N ALA A 126 -1.14 -15.38 -6.89
CA ALA A 126 0.22 -15.39 -6.37
C ALA A 126 0.85 -16.78 -6.47
N ASP A 127 2.16 -16.83 -6.59
CA ASP A 127 2.96 -18.07 -6.55
C ASP A 127 3.46 -18.34 -5.12
N VAL A 128 3.58 -17.30 -4.30
CA VAL A 128 4.06 -17.37 -2.91
C VAL A 128 3.33 -16.38 -2.02
N LEU A 129 3.00 -16.81 -0.81
CA LEU A 129 2.40 -15.99 0.23
C LEU A 129 3.46 -15.69 1.29
N LEU A 130 3.63 -14.43 1.68
CA LEU A 130 4.30 -14.08 2.93
C LEU A 130 3.27 -14.13 4.05
N VAL A 131 3.27 -15.20 4.82
CA VAL A 131 2.30 -15.49 5.88
C VAL A 131 2.87 -15.09 7.23
N PHE A 132 2.06 -14.44 8.05
CA PHE A 132 2.38 -14.11 9.44
C PHE A 132 1.59 -14.97 10.40
N GLY A 133 2.26 -15.50 11.42
CA GLY A 133 1.66 -16.35 12.43
C GLY A 133 2.45 -16.36 13.72
N LYS A 134 2.14 -17.29 14.60
CA LYS A 134 2.78 -17.46 15.91
C LYS A 134 3.29 -18.87 16.08
N LEU A 135 4.42 -19.00 16.75
CA LEU A 135 4.91 -20.25 17.29
C LEU A 135 4.14 -20.63 18.58
N GLU A 136 4.34 -21.85 19.08
CA GLU A 136 3.70 -22.36 20.32
C GLU A 136 4.02 -21.51 21.55
N ASP A 137 5.20 -20.88 21.58
CA ASP A 137 5.62 -19.95 22.65
C ASP A 137 5.01 -18.53 22.52
N GLY A 138 4.14 -18.31 21.52
CA GLY A 138 3.54 -17.01 21.22
C GLY A 138 4.42 -16.08 20.39
N SER A 139 5.65 -16.46 20.05
CA SER A 139 6.55 -15.65 19.23
C SER A 139 5.99 -15.43 17.83
N ALA A 140 5.82 -14.17 17.42
CA ALA A 140 5.37 -13.83 16.08
C ALA A 140 6.47 -14.10 15.04
N VAL A 141 6.10 -14.76 13.95
CA VAL A 141 7.00 -15.11 12.83
C VAL A 141 6.37 -14.77 11.48
N ALA A 142 7.21 -14.68 10.46
CA ALA A 142 6.80 -14.59 9.07
C ALA A 142 7.42 -15.76 8.29
N CYS A 143 6.69 -16.28 7.30
CA CYS A 143 7.19 -17.37 6.46
C CYS A 143 6.73 -17.23 5.01
N LEU A 144 7.51 -17.78 4.08
CA LEU A 144 7.14 -17.95 2.69
C LEU A 144 6.41 -19.29 2.52
N LEU A 145 5.15 -19.24 2.10
CA LEU A 145 4.32 -20.41 1.81
C LEU A 145 4.02 -20.44 0.31
N PRO A 146 4.52 -21.44 -0.43
CA PRO A 146 4.15 -21.65 -1.84
C PRO A 146 2.64 -21.91 -1.99
N THR A 147 2.05 -21.41 -3.08
CA THR A 147 0.58 -21.52 -3.28
C THR A 147 0.13 -22.89 -3.77
N ASP A 148 1.07 -23.75 -4.12
CA ASP A 148 0.85 -25.17 -4.45
C ASP A 148 1.05 -26.12 -3.25
N ALA A 149 1.29 -25.58 -2.05
CA ALA A 149 1.48 -26.38 -0.84
C ALA A 149 0.24 -27.24 -0.52
N PRO A 150 0.39 -28.53 -0.22
CA PRO A 150 -0.70 -29.37 0.26
C PRO A 150 -1.37 -28.76 1.49
N GLY A 151 -2.71 -28.83 1.56
CA GLY A 151 -3.50 -28.28 2.66
C GLY A 151 -3.86 -26.80 2.51
N LEU A 152 -3.36 -26.12 1.48
CA LEU A 152 -3.70 -24.73 1.18
C LEU A 152 -4.96 -24.64 0.30
N ARG A 153 -5.90 -23.80 0.71
CA ARG A 153 -7.08 -23.43 -0.10
C ARG A 153 -7.18 -21.92 -0.23
N ILE A 154 -7.26 -21.44 -1.48
CA ILE A 154 -7.41 -20.03 -1.81
C ILE A 154 -8.76 -19.81 -2.49
N THR A 155 -9.60 -18.97 -1.90
CA THR A 155 -10.97 -18.69 -2.39
C THR A 155 -11.08 -17.23 -2.81
N PRO A 156 -11.24 -16.95 -4.12
CA PRO A 156 -11.39 -15.58 -4.61
C PRO A 156 -12.62 -14.88 -4.04
N MET A 157 -12.45 -13.63 -3.61
CA MET A 157 -13.52 -12.79 -3.05
C MET A 157 -14.24 -12.01 -4.16
N LYS A 158 -15.55 -11.81 -3.97
CA LYS A 158 -16.43 -11.06 -4.88
C LYS A 158 -17.25 -10.01 -4.09
N GLY A 159 -17.93 -9.11 -4.80
CA GLY A 159 -18.84 -8.14 -4.17
C GLY A 159 -18.13 -6.99 -3.43
N LEU A 160 -16.88 -6.70 -3.75
CA LEU A 160 -16.10 -5.64 -3.13
C LEU A 160 -16.56 -4.25 -3.59
N LEU A 161 -16.52 -3.26 -2.71
CA LEU A 161 -16.80 -1.85 -3.02
C LEU A 161 -15.81 -1.34 -4.08
N GLY A 162 -14.52 -1.44 -3.79
CA GLY A 162 -13.41 -1.00 -4.65
C GLY A 162 -12.34 -2.09 -4.77
N PHE A 163 -11.28 -1.79 -5.51
CA PHE A 163 -10.18 -2.72 -5.80
C PHE A 163 -10.65 -4.04 -6.43
N ARG A 164 -11.73 -3.99 -7.20
CA ARG A 164 -12.41 -5.16 -7.75
C ARG A 164 -11.54 -6.03 -8.65
N ALA A 165 -10.49 -5.46 -9.23
CA ALA A 165 -9.56 -6.17 -10.07
C ALA A 165 -8.23 -6.55 -9.36
N ALA A 166 -8.11 -6.32 -8.05
CA ALA A 166 -6.90 -6.66 -7.28
C ALA A 166 -6.83 -8.13 -6.85
N MET A 167 -7.80 -8.96 -7.30
CA MET A 167 -7.80 -10.42 -7.10
C MET A 167 -7.66 -10.86 -5.64
N LEU A 168 -8.42 -10.19 -4.75
CA LEU A 168 -8.46 -10.52 -3.33
C LEU A 168 -8.98 -11.93 -3.11
N ALA A 169 -8.42 -12.60 -2.11
CA ALA A 169 -8.89 -13.93 -1.69
C ALA A 169 -8.90 -14.09 -0.17
N GLU A 170 -9.68 -15.06 0.26
CA GLU A 170 -9.54 -15.74 1.56
C GLU A 170 -8.60 -16.93 1.39
N ILE A 171 -7.82 -17.21 2.44
CA ILE A 171 -6.84 -18.29 2.47
C ILE A 171 -7.13 -19.15 3.71
N GLU A 172 -7.22 -20.45 3.51
CA GLU A 172 -7.28 -21.43 4.57
C GLU A 172 -6.05 -22.35 4.47
N MET A 173 -5.36 -22.50 5.57
CA MET A 173 -4.15 -23.32 5.72
C MET A 173 -4.46 -24.44 6.72
N ASN A 174 -4.37 -25.68 6.27
CA ASN A 174 -4.61 -26.87 7.09
C ASN A 174 -3.34 -27.73 7.06
N ASP A 175 -2.49 -27.57 8.07
CA ASP A 175 -1.22 -28.28 8.22
C ASP A 175 -0.30 -28.19 6.99
N CYS A 176 -0.24 -27.01 6.36
CA CYS A 176 0.67 -26.77 5.24
C CYS A 176 2.12 -26.89 5.74
N VAL A 177 2.88 -27.83 5.20
CA VAL A 177 4.28 -28.04 5.61
C VAL A 177 5.19 -27.12 4.82
N ILE A 178 6.10 -26.43 5.52
CA ILE A 178 7.16 -25.60 4.96
C ILE A 178 8.52 -25.95 5.58
N PRO A 179 9.61 -25.90 4.81
CA PRO A 179 10.96 -26.00 5.35
C PRO A 179 11.27 -24.89 6.36
N ALA A 180 12.11 -25.16 7.34
CA ALA A 180 12.56 -24.14 8.30
C ALA A 180 13.25 -22.94 7.62
N ALA A 181 13.90 -23.17 6.47
CA ALA A 181 14.54 -22.14 5.64
C ALA A 181 13.51 -21.12 5.06
N ASN A 182 12.21 -21.38 5.10
CA ASN A 182 11.18 -20.47 4.64
C ASN A 182 10.78 -19.42 5.68
N LEU A 183 11.26 -19.50 6.93
CA LEU A 183 11.05 -18.42 7.90
C LEU A 183 11.83 -17.17 7.49
N ILE A 184 11.16 -16.03 7.49
CA ILE A 184 11.76 -14.72 7.19
C ILE A 184 11.98 -13.97 8.50
N GLY A 185 13.22 -13.56 8.73
CA GLY A 185 13.63 -12.89 9.97
C GLY A 185 13.80 -13.86 11.15
N ARG A 186 13.98 -13.30 12.35
CA ARG A 186 14.16 -14.05 13.60
C ARG A 186 12.80 -14.39 14.22
N LYS A 187 12.74 -15.46 15.02
CA LYS A 187 11.60 -15.76 15.89
C LYS A 187 11.31 -14.53 16.78
N GLY A 188 10.05 -14.16 16.91
CA GLY A 188 9.61 -12.94 17.60
C GLY A 188 9.65 -11.64 16.77
N ALA A 189 10.28 -11.64 15.60
CA ALA A 189 10.41 -10.45 14.75
C ALA A 189 9.26 -10.28 13.73
N GLY A 190 8.36 -11.24 13.61
CA GLY A 190 7.37 -11.30 12.53
C GLY A 190 6.54 -10.02 12.38
N ILE A 191 5.97 -9.50 13.45
CA ILE A 191 5.10 -8.30 13.40
C ILE A 191 5.92 -7.01 13.47
N ASN A 192 6.72 -6.84 14.52
CA ASN A 192 7.36 -5.56 14.84
C ASN A 192 8.50 -5.17 13.90
N TYR A 193 9.03 -6.10 13.12
CA TYR A 193 10.12 -5.85 12.19
C TYR A 193 9.75 -6.24 10.75
N VAL A 194 9.37 -7.50 10.50
CA VAL A 194 9.12 -7.97 9.13
C VAL A 194 7.86 -7.32 8.57
N ALA A 195 6.73 -7.41 9.29
CA ALA A 195 5.50 -6.77 8.83
C ALA A 195 5.61 -5.25 8.85
N ALA A 196 6.18 -4.66 9.89
CA ALA A 196 6.31 -3.21 10.03
C ALA A 196 7.12 -2.58 8.90
N GLY A 197 8.27 -3.17 8.53
CA GLY A 197 9.10 -2.69 7.42
C GLY A 197 8.40 -2.80 6.07
N ALA A 198 7.71 -3.91 5.80
CA ALA A 198 6.93 -4.09 4.58
C ALA A 198 5.74 -3.13 4.49
N LEU A 199 4.99 -2.96 5.60
CA LEU A 199 3.86 -2.02 5.69
C LEU A 199 4.29 -0.57 5.50
N ASP A 200 5.50 -0.21 5.91
CA ASP A 200 6.01 1.15 5.70
C ASP A 200 6.20 1.47 4.21
N LEU A 201 6.72 0.53 3.42
CA LEU A 201 6.76 0.65 1.95
C LEU A 201 5.34 0.68 1.36
N GLY A 202 4.44 -0.17 1.86
CA GLY A 202 3.05 -0.21 1.43
C GLY A 202 2.32 1.12 1.66
N ARG A 203 2.53 1.76 2.82
CA ARG A 203 1.98 3.10 3.13
C ARG A 203 2.46 4.15 2.14
N LEU A 204 3.75 4.16 1.83
CA LEU A 204 4.31 5.07 0.81
C LEU A 204 3.65 4.86 -0.55
N ALA A 205 3.52 3.60 -0.98
CA ALA A 205 2.87 3.25 -2.24
C ALA A 205 1.41 3.72 -2.29
N ILE A 206 0.65 3.54 -1.21
CA ILE A 206 -0.76 3.99 -1.13
C ILE A 206 -0.88 5.51 -1.05
N ALA A 207 0.04 6.20 -0.39
CA ALA A 207 0.08 7.67 -0.37
C ALA A 207 0.23 8.23 -1.79
N PHE A 208 1.25 7.78 -2.52
CA PHE A 208 1.47 8.20 -3.92
C PHE A 208 0.38 7.70 -4.86
N GLY A 209 -0.13 6.49 -4.67
CA GLY A 209 -1.24 6.00 -5.48
C GLY A 209 -2.53 6.80 -5.30
N SER A 210 -2.80 7.27 -4.07
CA SER A 210 -3.90 8.21 -3.79
C SER A 210 -3.65 9.56 -4.46
N LEU A 211 -2.41 10.07 -4.44
CA LEU A 211 -1.98 11.28 -5.14
C LEU A 211 -2.25 11.17 -6.65
N GLY A 212 -1.83 10.09 -7.30
CA GLY A 212 -2.06 9.89 -8.74
C GLY A 212 -3.55 9.79 -9.09
N ALA A 213 -4.35 9.13 -8.25
CA ALA A 213 -5.80 9.09 -8.44
C ALA A 213 -6.44 10.48 -8.24
N MET A 214 -5.94 11.32 -7.32
CA MET A 214 -6.36 12.72 -7.20
C MET A 214 -6.05 13.51 -8.47
N GLU A 215 -4.86 13.34 -9.02
CA GLU A 215 -4.46 14.01 -10.28
C GLU A 215 -5.40 13.65 -11.42
N ALA A 216 -5.74 12.37 -11.56
CA ALA A 216 -6.71 11.92 -12.55
C ALA A 216 -8.07 12.59 -12.35
N CYS A 217 -8.58 12.61 -11.11
CA CYS A 217 -9.86 13.24 -10.78
C CYS A 217 -9.85 14.76 -11.08
N VAL A 218 -8.76 15.47 -10.74
CA VAL A 218 -8.61 16.90 -11.03
C VAL A 218 -8.60 17.14 -12.55
N THR A 219 -7.78 16.41 -13.28
CA THR A 219 -7.62 16.56 -14.75
C THR A 219 -8.93 16.30 -15.48
N ASP A 220 -9.62 15.20 -15.14
CA ASP A 220 -10.90 14.84 -15.74
C ASP A 220 -11.97 15.92 -15.44
N SER A 221 -12.02 16.39 -14.18
CA SER A 221 -12.99 17.40 -13.74
C SER A 221 -12.77 18.76 -14.41
N VAL A 222 -11.50 19.20 -14.54
CA VAL A 222 -11.16 20.44 -15.26
C VAL A 222 -11.54 20.33 -16.73
N THR A 223 -11.24 19.21 -17.36
CA THR A 223 -11.56 18.96 -18.77
C THR A 223 -13.07 18.98 -18.99
N TYR A 224 -13.81 18.22 -18.18
CA TYR A 224 -15.27 18.17 -18.25
C TYR A 224 -15.91 19.54 -18.00
N ALA A 225 -15.47 20.25 -16.95
CA ALA A 225 -16.03 21.56 -16.60
C ALA A 225 -15.80 22.63 -17.69
N ARG A 226 -14.75 22.54 -18.48
CA ARG A 226 -14.49 23.43 -19.63
C ARG A 226 -15.39 23.13 -20.80
N GLN A 227 -15.73 21.86 -21.05
CA GLN A 227 -16.50 21.42 -22.22
C GLN A 227 -18.01 21.48 -21.98
N ARG A 228 -18.47 21.01 -20.80
CA ARG A 228 -19.90 20.94 -20.45
C ARG A 228 -20.47 22.33 -20.21
N LYS A 229 -21.61 22.61 -20.84
CA LYS A 229 -22.34 23.88 -20.69
C LYS A 229 -23.66 23.65 -19.98
N GLN A 230 -24.00 24.52 -19.04
CA GLN A 230 -25.32 24.66 -18.39
C GLN A 230 -25.59 26.12 -18.12
N PHE A 231 -26.84 26.55 -18.09
CA PHE A 231 -27.25 27.95 -17.91
C PHE A 231 -26.54 28.90 -18.87
N GLY A 232 -26.36 28.50 -20.14
CA GLY A 232 -25.76 29.31 -21.21
C GLY A 232 -24.22 29.42 -21.20
N GLN A 233 -23.51 28.85 -20.21
CA GLN A 233 -22.06 28.95 -20.10
C GLN A 233 -21.41 27.64 -19.67
N SER A 234 -20.07 27.52 -19.82
CA SER A 234 -19.33 26.34 -19.36
C SER A 234 -19.38 26.21 -17.83
N LEU A 235 -19.36 24.97 -17.32
CA LEU A 235 -19.38 24.71 -15.87
C LEU A 235 -18.24 25.39 -15.15
N SER A 236 -17.07 25.50 -15.78
CA SER A 236 -15.88 26.16 -15.22
C SER A 236 -16.07 27.67 -14.92
N LYS A 237 -17.15 28.30 -15.39
CA LYS A 237 -17.50 29.68 -15.09
C LYS A 237 -18.45 29.85 -13.91
N HIS A 238 -18.98 28.76 -13.37
CA HIS A 238 -19.86 28.79 -12.19
C HIS A 238 -19.02 28.76 -10.89
N GLN A 239 -19.28 29.70 -9.98
CA GLN A 239 -18.49 29.88 -8.75
C GLN A 239 -18.45 28.62 -7.85
N LEU A 240 -19.55 27.88 -7.72
CA LEU A 240 -19.60 26.63 -6.93
C LEU A 240 -18.75 25.51 -7.55
N ILE A 241 -18.61 25.47 -8.87
CA ILE A 241 -17.70 24.55 -9.56
C ILE A 241 -16.25 25.00 -9.35
N GLN A 242 -15.97 26.32 -9.44
CA GLN A 242 -14.63 26.85 -9.17
C GLN A 242 -14.19 26.57 -7.75
N GLN A 243 -15.10 26.66 -6.77
CA GLN A 243 -14.79 26.28 -5.38
C GLN A 243 -14.35 24.82 -5.29
N MET A 244 -15.15 23.88 -5.82
CA MET A 244 -14.78 22.47 -5.82
C MET A 244 -13.41 22.21 -6.50
N LEU A 245 -13.16 22.82 -7.65
CA LEU A 245 -11.88 22.70 -8.35
C LEU A 245 -10.72 23.29 -7.53
N ALA A 246 -10.91 24.40 -6.83
CA ALA A 246 -9.90 24.99 -5.96
C ALA A 246 -9.56 24.06 -4.79
N ASP A 247 -10.57 23.46 -4.15
CA ASP A 247 -10.38 22.51 -3.05
C ASP A 247 -9.63 21.24 -3.54
N MET A 248 -10.00 20.71 -4.70
CA MET A 248 -9.34 19.56 -5.32
C MET A 248 -7.85 19.86 -5.63
N ILE A 249 -7.58 20.98 -6.28
CA ILE A 249 -6.22 21.39 -6.67
C ILE A 249 -5.35 21.64 -5.42
N THR A 250 -5.90 22.29 -4.40
CA THR A 250 -5.18 22.57 -3.14
C THR A 250 -4.83 21.28 -2.42
N SER A 251 -5.80 20.35 -2.31
CA SER A 251 -5.60 19.03 -1.71
C SER A 251 -4.51 18.22 -2.43
N TYR A 252 -4.55 18.20 -3.77
CA TYR A 252 -3.51 17.54 -4.58
C TYR A 252 -2.12 18.12 -4.29
N LYS A 253 -1.96 19.44 -4.36
CA LYS A 253 -0.67 20.10 -4.13
C LYS A 253 -0.11 19.87 -2.73
N ALA A 254 -0.97 19.86 -1.71
CA ALA A 254 -0.55 19.58 -0.35
C ALA A 254 -0.12 18.11 -0.18
N ALA A 255 -0.90 17.17 -0.73
CA ALA A 255 -0.57 15.75 -0.71
C ALA A 255 0.75 15.46 -1.45
N GLU A 256 0.99 16.10 -2.61
CA GLU A 256 2.23 15.97 -3.36
C GLU A 256 3.45 16.31 -2.49
N ARG A 257 3.40 17.46 -1.78
CA ARG A 257 4.52 17.89 -0.92
C ARG A 257 4.78 16.91 0.22
N LEU A 258 3.73 16.41 0.87
CA LEU A 258 3.87 15.43 1.93
C LEU A 258 4.42 14.10 1.42
N CYS A 259 3.93 13.61 0.28
CA CYS A 259 4.38 12.35 -0.31
C CYS A 259 5.87 12.44 -0.73
N VAL A 260 6.26 13.51 -1.42
CA VAL A 260 7.64 13.70 -1.87
C VAL A 260 8.58 13.84 -0.66
N TYR A 261 8.22 14.63 0.35
CA TYR A 261 9.01 14.80 1.56
C TYR A 261 9.23 13.47 2.29
N ALA A 262 8.19 12.67 2.49
CA ALA A 262 8.32 11.34 3.09
C ALA A 262 9.25 10.40 2.29
N ALA A 263 9.17 10.44 0.96
CA ALA A 263 10.02 9.65 0.08
C ALA A 263 11.48 10.11 0.09
N GLU A 264 11.74 11.42 0.15
CA GLU A 264 13.09 11.99 0.29
C GLU A 264 13.74 11.54 1.59
N LEU A 265 13.02 11.64 2.72
CA LEU A 265 13.53 11.16 4.02
C LEU A 265 13.84 9.66 3.99
N ARG A 266 12.97 8.86 3.35
CA ARG A 266 13.21 7.42 3.18
C ARG A 266 14.45 7.14 2.32
N THR A 267 14.68 7.91 1.27
CA THR A 267 15.84 7.76 0.38
C THR A 267 17.16 7.96 1.13
N VAL A 268 17.21 8.91 2.06
CA VAL A 268 18.41 9.20 2.86
C VAL A 268 18.47 8.38 4.16
N GLY A 269 17.48 7.55 4.44
CA GLY A 269 17.43 6.72 5.66
C GLY A 269 17.17 7.51 6.94
N ASP A 270 16.44 8.63 6.85
CA ASP A 270 16.12 9.47 8.00
C ASP A 270 15.20 8.72 8.99
N PRO A 271 15.46 8.77 10.31
CA PRO A 271 14.61 8.12 11.31
C PRO A 271 13.14 8.57 11.30
N MET A 272 12.84 9.77 10.82
CA MET A 272 11.48 10.31 10.73
C MET A 272 10.70 9.77 9.52
N ALA A 273 11.35 9.09 8.58
CA ALA A 273 10.74 8.63 7.33
C ALA A 273 9.43 7.84 7.55
N ALA A 274 9.37 6.98 8.56
CA ALA A 274 8.16 6.18 8.84
C ALA A 274 6.98 7.03 9.34
N VAL A 275 7.24 8.05 10.16
CA VAL A 275 6.23 8.97 10.68
C VAL A 275 5.70 9.88 9.57
N GLU A 276 6.61 10.41 8.75
CA GLU A 276 6.24 11.25 7.60
C GLU A 276 5.53 10.44 6.51
N THR A 277 5.88 9.17 6.33
CA THR A 277 5.13 8.25 5.46
C THR A 277 3.69 8.05 5.97
N ALA A 278 3.50 7.88 7.29
CA ALA A 278 2.18 7.79 7.88
C ALA A 278 1.37 9.09 7.71
N THR A 279 2.03 10.25 7.90
CA THR A 279 1.44 11.58 7.69
C THR A 279 1.00 11.75 6.24
N ALA A 280 1.86 11.42 5.29
CA ALA A 280 1.55 11.47 3.86
C ALA A 280 0.39 10.54 3.49
N LYS A 281 0.41 9.29 3.97
CA LYS A 281 -0.65 8.30 3.71
C LYS A 281 -1.99 8.76 4.28
N TYR A 282 -2.01 9.21 5.53
CA TYR A 282 -3.22 9.71 6.17
C TYR A 282 -3.81 10.89 5.41
N PHE A 283 -3.00 11.91 5.13
CA PHE A 283 -3.45 13.11 4.41
C PHE A 283 -3.93 12.75 3.00
N ALA A 284 -3.10 12.07 2.20
CA ALA A 284 -3.40 11.77 0.81
C ALA A 284 -4.65 10.91 0.66
N SER A 285 -4.79 9.81 1.44
CA SER A 285 -5.97 8.94 1.34
C SER A 285 -7.27 9.63 1.78
N THR A 286 -7.24 10.45 2.84
CA THR A 286 -8.42 11.20 3.32
C THR A 286 -8.86 12.23 2.28
N HIS A 287 -7.93 13.04 1.78
CA HIS A 287 -8.26 14.09 0.80
C HIS A 287 -8.59 13.52 -0.58
N ALA A 288 -8.04 12.36 -0.96
CA ALA A 288 -8.37 11.70 -2.21
C ALA A 288 -9.84 11.28 -2.28
N VAL A 289 -10.44 10.82 -1.17
CA VAL A 289 -11.88 10.54 -1.08
C VAL A 289 -12.71 11.80 -1.33
N THR A 290 -12.32 12.91 -0.72
CA THR A 290 -12.99 14.22 -0.93
C THR A 290 -12.86 14.68 -2.38
N VAL A 291 -11.66 14.58 -2.96
CA VAL A 291 -11.40 14.91 -4.37
C VAL A 291 -12.24 14.06 -5.32
N ALA A 292 -12.33 12.76 -5.08
CA ALA A 292 -13.17 11.87 -5.89
C ALA A 292 -14.66 12.19 -5.76
N ASN A 293 -15.11 12.56 -4.55
CA ASN A 293 -16.50 13.02 -4.34
C ASN A 293 -16.81 14.29 -5.16
N HIS A 294 -15.91 15.28 -5.15
CA HIS A 294 -16.04 16.48 -5.98
C HIS A 294 -16.01 16.15 -7.47
N ALA A 295 -15.16 15.20 -7.89
CA ALA A 295 -15.11 14.77 -9.29
C ALA A 295 -16.44 14.19 -9.76
N VAL A 296 -17.04 13.27 -8.98
CA VAL A 296 -18.36 12.74 -9.27
C VAL A 296 -19.42 13.86 -9.32
N GLN A 297 -19.37 14.77 -8.35
CA GLN A 297 -20.34 15.89 -8.27
C GLN A 297 -20.22 16.83 -9.49
N ILE A 298 -19.03 17.17 -9.94
CA ILE A 298 -18.80 18.03 -11.12
C ILE A 298 -19.32 17.36 -12.39
N HIS A 299 -19.14 16.03 -12.52
CA HIS A 299 -19.62 15.26 -13.67
C HIS A 299 -21.14 15.01 -13.62
N GLY A 300 -21.78 15.16 -12.44
CA GLY A 300 -23.21 14.89 -12.26
C GLY A 300 -23.55 13.43 -12.54
N ALA A 301 -24.66 13.17 -13.24
CA ALA A 301 -25.08 11.80 -13.57
C ALA A 301 -24.02 11.01 -14.36
N ALA A 302 -23.27 11.66 -15.25
CA ALA A 302 -22.15 11.04 -15.99
C ALA A 302 -21.07 10.53 -15.03
N GLY A 303 -20.83 11.20 -13.90
CA GLY A 303 -19.88 10.80 -12.88
C GLY A 303 -20.25 9.51 -12.15
N CYS A 304 -21.52 9.09 -12.21
CA CYS A 304 -22.01 7.85 -11.61
C CYS A 304 -22.05 6.67 -12.61
N SER A 305 -21.69 6.91 -13.87
CA SER A 305 -21.78 5.92 -14.95
C SER A 305 -20.38 5.46 -15.40
N ALA A 306 -20.08 4.16 -15.27
CA ALA A 306 -18.85 3.57 -15.74
C ALA A 306 -18.68 3.66 -17.29
N ALA A 307 -19.76 3.84 -18.05
CA ALA A 307 -19.73 4.03 -19.49
C ALA A 307 -19.32 5.47 -19.88
N GLU A 308 -19.60 6.45 -19.02
CA GLU A 308 -19.42 7.88 -19.30
C GLU A 308 -18.13 8.44 -18.67
N SER A 309 -17.75 7.94 -17.49
CA SER A 309 -16.62 8.47 -16.71
C SER A 309 -15.99 7.40 -15.82
N ARG A 310 -14.68 7.53 -15.59
CA ARG A 310 -13.96 6.71 -14.61
C ARG A 310 -14.06 7.23 -13.17
N THR A 311 -14.70 8.36 -12.93
CA THR A 311 -14.78 8.98 -11.60
C THR A 311 -15.54 8.12 -10.59
N GLU A 312 -16.60 7.37 -11.03
CA GLU A 312 -17.30 6.43 -10.17
C GLU A 312 -16.37 5.34 -9.60
N ARG A 313 -15.42 4.88 -10.42
CA ARG A 313 -14.42 3.88 -10.00
C ARG A 313 -13.46 4.48 -9.00
N PHE A 314 -12.91 5.68 -9.23
CA PHE A 314 -12.05 6.35 -8.27
C PHE A 314 -12.75 6.60 -6.95
N TYR A 315 -14.02 7.01 -6.96
CA TYR A 315 -14.81 7.21 -5.74
C TYR A 315 -14.88 5.93 -4.89
N ARG A 316 -15.15 4.78 -5.51
CA ARG A 316 -15.20 3.49 -4.82
C ARG A 316 -13.82 2.99 -4.37
N ASP A 317 -12.83 3.12 -5.23
CA ASP A 317 -11.49 2.59 -4.98
C ASP A 317 -10.77 3.41 -3.90
N LEU A 318 -10.89 4.75 -3.92
CA LEU A 318 -10.21 5.61 -2.97
C LEU A 318 -10.70 5.43 -1.52
N LYS A 319 -11.96 5.02 -1.32
CA LYS A 319 -12.39 4.64 0.04
C LYS A 319 -11.57 3.50 0.63
N ILE A 320 -11.09 2.59 -0.19
CA ILE A 320 -10.26 1.46 0.27
C ILE A 320 -8.89 1.93 0.77
N THR A 321 -8.32 3.00 0.19
CA THR A 321 -7.00 3.53 0.59
C THR A 321 -6.97 4.06 2.03
N GLU A 322 -8.11 4.44 2.61
CA GLU A 322 -8.21 4.81 4.02
C GLU A 322 -8.09 3.62 4.98
N LEU A 323 -8.35 2.39 4.49
CA LEU A 323 -8.47 1.18 5.30
C LEU A 323 -7.22 0.30 5.26
N ILE A 324 -6.56 0.23 4.10
CA ILE A 324 -5.42 -0.66 3.86
C ILE A 324 -4.10 -0.06 4.35
N GLU A 325 -3.08 -0.91 4.50
CA GLU A 325 -1.72 -0.60 4.99
C GLU A 325 -1.73 0.05 6.39
N GLY A 326 -2.68 -0.39 7.22
CA GLY A 326 -3.05 0.25 8.47
C GLY A 326 -4.07 1.37 8.23
N SER A 327 -5.24 1.27 8.87
CA SER A 327 -6.31 2.26 8.70
C SER A 327 -5.84 3.67 9.05
N ASN A 328 -6.56 4.69 8.58
CA ASN A 328 -6.24 6.08 8.89
C ASN A 328 -6.20 6.34 10.40
N GLN A 329 -7.01 5.62 11.21
CA GLN A 329 -6.97 5.69 12.67
C GLN A 329 -5.63 5.18 13.22
N MET A 330 -5.06 4.13 12.63
CA MET A 330 -3.73 3.64 13.03
C MET A 330 -2.63 4.65 12.66
N GLN A 331 -2.75 5.31 11.50
CA GLN A 331 -1.83 6.40 11.14
C GLN A 331 -1.94 7.56 12.13
N GLN A 332 -3.16 7.98 12.48
CA GLN A 332 -3.39 9.06 13.45
C GLN A 332 -2.76 8.76 14.82
N ILE A 333 -2.88 7.52 15.32
CA ILE A 333 -2.24 7.10 16.58
C ILE A 333 -0.70 7.23 16.46
N MET A 334 -0.11 6.71 15.36
CA MET A 334 1.33 6.76 15.15
C MET A 334 1.84 8.21 15.02
N ILE A 335 1.15 9.04 14.26
CA ILE A 335 1.48 10.47 14.10
C ILE A 335 1.41 11.20 15.45
N ALA A 336 0.34 10.99 16.23
CA ALA A 336 0.18 11.65 17.51
C ALA A 336 1.26 11.23 18.51
N GLN A 337 1.55 9.93 18.63
CA GLN A 337 2.55 9.42 19.56
C GLN A 337 3.96 9.96 19.27
N ASN A 338 4.33 10.10 18.00
CA ASN A 338 5.66 10.59 17.61
C ASN A 338 5.70 12.14 17.55
N GLY A 339 4.67 12.78 16.96
CA GLY A 339 4.64 14.23 16.76
C GLY A 339 4.54 15.03 18.06
N MET A 340 3.84 14.53 19.09
CA MET A 340 3.77 15.25 20.37
C MET A 340 5.17 15.51 20.96
N GLY A 341 6.07 14.52 20.88
CA GLY A 341 7.45 14.69 21.35
C GLY A 341 8.24 15.73 20.57
N GLU A 342 8.09 15.73 19.25
CA GLU A 342 8.75 16.68 18.36
C GLU A 342 8.33 18.14 18.64
N PHE A 343 7.03 18.39 18.77
CA PHE A 343 6.52 19.74 19.05
C PHE A 343 6.97 20.27 20.42
N VAL A 344 7.03 19.42 21.44
CA VAL A 344 7.58 19.81 22.76
C VAL A 344 9.06 20.18 22.66
N GLN A 345 9.87 19.37 21.97
CA GLN A 345 11.31 19.66 21.78
C GLN A 345 11.54 20.94 20.96
N SER A 346 10.75 21.14 19.89
CA SER A 346 10.82 22.35 19.06
C SER A 346 10.49 23.60 19.86
N ALA A 347 9.45 23.57 20.70
CA ALA A 347 9.08 24.68 21.57
C ALA A 347 10.20 25.01 22.59
N LEU A 348 10.85 23.98 23.16
CA LEU A 348 11.97 24.17 24.08
C LEU A 348 13.20 24.76 23.39
N ARG A 349 13.53 24.31 22.17
CA ARG A 349 14.62 24.89 21.35
C ARG A 349 14.36 26.37 21.04
N ARG A 350 13.15 26.74 20.61
CA ARG A 350 12.79 28.15 20.34
C ARG A 350 12.92 29.03 21.59
N LYS A 351 12.51 28.53 22.77
CA LYS A 351 12.69 29.28 24.03
C LYS A 351 14.16 29.52 24.35
N ARG A 352 15.04 28.52 24.20
CA ARG A 352 16.48 28.67 24.44
C ARG A 352 17.10 29.73 23.51
N LEU A 353 16.79 29.67 22.20
CA LEU A 353 17.28 30.66 21.23
C LEU A 353 16.84 32.09 21.56
N LEU A 354 15.70 32.29 22.18
CA LEU A 354 15.21 33.61 22.60
C LEU A 354 15.87 34.10 23.91
N THR A 355 16.24 33.17 24.82
CA THR A 355 16.94 33.51 26.09
C THR A 355 18.44 33.71 25.91
N ASP A 356 19.08 33.03 24.96
CA ASP A 356 20.53 33.18 24.70
C ASP A 356 20.88 34.44 23.88
N ASN A 357 19.89 35.13 23.32
CA ASN A 357 20.02 36.39 22.57
C ASN A 357 19.51 37.63 23.36
N SER A 358 19.14 37.47 24.63
CA SER A 358 18.77 38.51 25.55
C SER A 358 19.85 38.71 26.63
#